data_13f624e2b031ae391d3ff9790ce69509
#
_entry.id   13f624e2b031ae391d3ff9790ce69509
#
_cell.length_a   1.000
_cell.length_b   1.000
_cell.length_c   1.000
_cell.angle_alpha   90.00
_cell.angle_beta   90.00
_cell.angle_gamma   90.00
#
_symmetry.space_group_name_H-M   'P 1'
#
loop_
_entity.id
_entity.type
_entity.pdbx_description
1 polymer ?
#
loop_
_entity_poly.entity_id
_entity_poly.type
_entity_poly.pdbx_seq_one_letter_code
_entity_poly.pdbx_strand_id
1 'polypeptide(L)'
;INGTYSSENNWLLNDVLRNKWGYRGLVVTDWGAINDDFLARKSGTDLEMPGIGRRDINLKRGIKKGLLDEDDVNVCVNNIYELHLKVKELEYGNDGHYEEHFSLARKIAAESSVLLKNNGVLPLKSFDNVAILGAFAALPRYQGTGSSKVNPFRLVSFIEALKNENIKANYALGYKSNGDEIDDKFEQEAIELAKQKDIIVIFAGLPDAYESEGFDRSKMSLPDSHLSLIEKVVALKKKVIIILAGGSVMELPFADQVDGLLLTYLAGEACGPAVVDVLLGRVNPSGKLPETWPLTYKDVPSGNFFPGDETNAMYKESIYVGYRYYDTFNIAVRYPFGYGLSYTSFSYANLDFKYEFSEGKIRYSVSFDVTNDGAASGAEIVQLYVASKAVGVYKPSHELRGFAKVRLEPNETKRVTIYIDQDDLCIYDLTTHEYLLEKGRYVFEIGASSRDIRLNKEVLIEGEDASHLVDDDLGDYYAPHHPLTVSDEQFEKILQDRIPVARDRKIRPFSKNSTLKDIEDTMVGKIITKTLHNMANKMTGEDIEA
;
A
#
# COMPACT_ATOMS: atom_id res chain seq x y z
N ILE A 1 -20.58 3.38 5.87
CA ILE A 1 -20.97 1.99 5.55
C ILE A 1 -22.49 1.97 5.37
N ASN A 2 -22.96 1.53 4.22
CA ASN A 2 -24.39 1.44 3.90
C ASN A 2 -25.19 2.75 4.23
N GLY A 3 -24.63 3.90 3.84
CA GLY A 3 -25.23 5.22 4.05
C GLY A 3 -25.07 5.81 5.45
N THR A 4 -24.41 5.12 6.37
CA THR A 4 -24.15 5.62 7.74
C THR A 4 -22.64 5.85 7.93
N TYR A 5 -22.27 7.00 8.50
CA TYR A 5 -20.87 7.25 8.88
C TYR A 5 -20.41 6.23 9.94
N SER A 6 -19.17 5.73 9.81
CA SER A 6 -18.66 4.66 10.69
C SER A 6 -18.66 5.07 12.17
N SER A 7 -18.34 6.34 12.47
CA SER A 7 -18.36 6.90 13.83
C SER A 7 -19.78 7.00 14.45
N GLU A 8 -20.82 6.86 13.64
CA GLU A 8 -22.23 6.98 14.02
C GLU A 8 -23.01 5.67 13.81
N ASN A 9 -22.31 4.61 13.47
CA ASN A 9 -22.92 3.33 13.12
C ASN A 9 -23.03 2.41 14.36
N ASN A 10 -24.22 2.39 14.98
CA ASN A 10 -24.48 1.58 16.16
C ASN A 10 -24.24 0.08 15.93
N TRP A 11 -24.68 -0.44 14.77
CA TRP A 11 -24.47 -1.85 14.45
C TRP A 11 -22.96 -2.19 14.41
N LEU A 12 -22.15 -1.33 13.76
CA LEU A 12 -20.72 -1.56 13.65
C LEU A 12 -20.02 -1.50 15.02
N LEU A 13 -20.29 -0.44 15.81
CA LEU A 13 -19.51 -0.13 17.01
C LEU A 13 -20.04 -0.88 18.25
N ASN A 14 -21.36 -1.00 18.41
CA ASN A 14 -21.92 -1.69 19.58
C ASN A 14 -22.18 -3.17 19.27
N ASP A 15 -22.91 -3.51 18.21
CA ASP A 15 -23.31 -4.90 18.00
C ASP A 15 -22.14 -5.77 17.56
N VAL A 16 -21.34 -5.32 16.59
CA VAL A 16 -20.20 -6.10 16.09
C VAL A 16 -18.99 -5.92 16.99
N LEU A 17 -18.45 -4.70 17.11
CA LEU A 17 -17.18 -4.46 17.81
C LEU A 17 -17.27 -4.81 19.31
N ARG A 18 -18.24 -4.23 20.04
CA ARG A 18 -18.32 -4.41 21.50
C ARG A 18 -19.01 -5.71 21.91
N ASN A 19 -20.15 -6.05 21.29
CA ASN A 19 -20.92 -7.22 21.72
C ASN A 19 -20.38 -8.52 21.12
N LYS A 20 -20.24 -8.59 19.78
CA LYS A 20 -19.83 -9.83 19.11
C LYS A 20 -18.32 -10.12 19.28
N TRP A 21 -17.47 -9.12 19.16
CA TRP A 21 -16.01 -9.26 19.28
C TRP A 21 -15.50 -9.03 20.73
N GLY A 22 -16.34 -8.54 21.62
CA GLY A 22 -15.98 -8.34 23.02
C GLY A 22 -15.01 -7.21 23.30
N TYR A 23 -14.87 -6.23 22.39
CA TYR A 23 -13.98 -5.10 22.58
C TYR A 23 -14.38 -4.23 23.77
N ARG A 24 -13.43 -3.93 24.66
CA ARG A 24 -13.64 -3.15 25.89
C ARG A 24 -12.78 -1.89 25.97
N GLY A 25 -12.13 -1.52 24.87
CA GLY A 25 -11.28 -0.34 24.80
C GLY A 25 -12.02 0.93 24.39
N LEU A 26 -11.24 1.99 24.27
CA LEU A 26 -11.68 3.29 23.78
C LEU A 26 -11.86 3.29 22.26
N VAL A 27 -12.92 3.89 21.77
CA VAL A 27 -13.12 4.22 20.36
C VAL A 27 -12.88 5.71 20.17
N VAL A 28 -11.86 6.06 19.40
CA VAL A 28 -11.49 7.43 19.07
C VAL A 28 -11.75 7.68 17.58
N THR A 29 -12.17 8.90 17.24
CA THR A 29 -12.40 9.27 15.83
C THR A 29 -11.09 9.52 15.09
N ASP A 30 -11.13 9.40 13.77
CA ASP A 30 -10.25 10.17 12.91
C ASP A 30 -10.58 11.66 13.01
N TRP A 31 -9.65 12.54 12.58
CA TRP A 31 -9.79 13.99 12.67
C TRP A 31 -11.01 14.47 11.89
N GLY A 32 -11.96 15.06 12.63
CA GLY A 32 -13.18 15.63 12.05
C GLY A 32 -14.25 14.62 11.60
N ALA A 33 -14.15 13.34 11.98
CA ALA A 33 -15.02 12.26 11.49
C ALA A 33 -16.41 12.19 12.13
N ILE A 34 -16.79 13.10 13.04
CA ILE A 34 -18.15 13.16 13.58
C ILE A 34 -19.01 14.14 12.76
N ASN A 35 -20.10 13.61 12.20
CA ASN A 35 -21.11 14.39 11.52
C ASN A 35 -22.34 14.70 12.43
N ASP A 36 -22.74 13.76 13.31
CA ASP A 36 -23.81 13.93 14.29
C ASP A 36 -23.33 13.61 15.71
N ASP A 37 -23.28 14.66 16.56
CA ASP A 37 -22.78 14.57 17.94
C ASP A 37 -23.54 13.55 18.80
N PHE A 38 -24.85 13.44 18.59
CA PHE A 38 -25.71 12.58 19.40
C PHE A 38 -25.63 11.14 18.94
N LEU A 39 -25.72 10.90 17.62
CA LEU A 39 -25.59 9.56 17.05
C LEU A 39 -24.23 8.96 17.36
N ALA A 40 -23.16 9.71 17.25
CA ALA A 40 -21.82 9.23 17.57
C ALA A 40 -21.72 8.71 19.01
N ARG A 41 -22.23 9.45 20.00
CA ARG A 41 -22.20 9.02 21.42
C ARG A 41 -23.05 7.77 21.65
N LYS A 42 -24.27 7.75 21.12
CA LYS A 42 -25.16 6.58 21.20
C LYS A 42 -24.58 5.33 20.54
N SER A 43 -23.82 5.52 19.49
CA SER A 43 -23.19 4.43 18.73
C SER A 43 -21.87 3.91 19.34
N GLY A 44 -21.38 4.51 20.44
CA GLY A 44 -20.20 4.01 21.15
C GLY A 44 -18.88 4.64 20.69
N THR A 45 -18.89 5.78 20.02
CA THR A 45 -17.72 6.62 19.79
C THR A 45 -17.43 7.43 21.07
N ASP A 46 -16.33 7.13 21.74
CA ASP A 46 -16.03 7.67 23.07
C ASP A 46 -15.35 9.05 23.02
N LEU A 47 -14.35 9.21 22.13
CA LEU A 47 -13.50 10.39 22.07
C LEU A 47 -13.45 10.95 20.65
N GLU A 48 -13.69 12.26 20.55
CA GLU A 48 -13.54 13.01 19.30
C GLU A 48 -12.16 13.69 19.24
N MET A 49 -11.51 13.56 18.08
CA MET A 49 -10.25 14.22 17.80
C MET A 49 -10.32 14.99 16.46
N PRO A 50 -9.81 16.23 16.39
CA PRO A 50 -9.59 17.12 17.54
C PRO A 50 -10.93 17.52 18.13
N GLY A 51 -10.96 17.81 19.42
CA GLY A 51 -12.17 18.34 20.05
C GLY A 51 -12.54 19.72 19.49
N ILE A 52 -13.74 19.86 18.93
CA ILE A 52 -14.25 21.13 18.43
C ILE A 52 -14.96 21.87 19.58
N GLY A 53 -14.45 23.02 20.00
CA GLY A 53 -14.77 23.75 21.22
C GLY A 53 -16.24 24.24 21.45
N ARG A 54 -17.21 23.71 20.72
CA ARG A 54 -18.65 23.96 20.94
C ARG A 54 -19.46 22.67 21.10
N ARG A 55 -18.86 21.51 20.99
CA ARG A 55 -19.60 20.25 21.06
C ARG A 55 -20.11 19.94 22.47
N ASP A 56 -19.40 20.35 23.51
CA ASP A 56 -19.88 20.25 24.88
C ASP A 56 -21.20 21.02 25.09
N ILE A 57 -21.33 22.19 24.47
CA ILE A 57 -22.58 22.99 24.49
C ILE A 57 -23.69 22.22 23.77
N ASN A 58 -23.39 21.59 22.63
CA ASN A 58 -24.35 20.80 21.87
C ASN A 58 -24.82 19.59 22.65
N LEU A 59 -23.90 18.83 23.27
CA LEU A 59 -24.23 17.67 24.10
C LEU A 59 -25.14 18.06 25.28
N LYS A 60 -24.78 19.09 26.03
CA LYS A 60 -25.62 19.63 27.11
C LYS A 60 -27.01 20.05 26.62
N ARG A 61 -27.09 20.64 25.43
CA ARG A 61 -28.39 21.00 24.81
C ARG A 61 -29.16 19.75 24.38
N GLY A 62 -28.47 18.73 23.86
CA GLY A 62 -29.05 17.45 23.48
C GLY A 62 -29.69 16.73 24.65
N ILE A 63 -29.01 16.65 25.79
CA ILE A 63 -29.55 16.09 27.05
C ILE A 63 -30.78 16.86 27.50
N LYS A 64 -30.70 18.17 27.55
CA LYS A 64 -31.88 19.01 27.95
C LYS A 64 -33.10 18.85 27.04
N LYS A 65 -32.90 18.45 25.78
CA LYS A 65 -33.98 18.24 24.79
C LYS A 65 -34.41 16.77 24.69
N GLY A 66 -33.81 15.85 25.44
CA GLY A 66 -34.08 14.42 25.37
C GLY A 66 -33.61 13.76 24.06
N LEU A 67 -32.65 14.38 23.36
CA LEU A 67 -32.03 13.82 22.13
C LEU A 67 -30.86 12.89 22.46
N LEU A 68 -30.27 13.01 23.63
CA LEU A 68 -29.15 12.24 24.15
C LEU A 68 -29.41 12.00 25.63
N ASP A 69 -29.18 10.77 26.10
CA ASP A 69 -29.26 10.45 27.52
C ASP A 69 -27.90 10.73 28.19
N GLU A 70 -27.94 11.09 29.48
CA GLU A 70 -26.71 11.32 30.26
C GLU A 70 -25.88 10.04 30.38
N ASP A 71 -26.55 8.90 30.40
CA ASP A 71 -25.88 7.58 30.45
C ASP A 71 -25.06 7.29 29.21
N ASP A 72 -25.48 7.71 28.01
CA ASP A 72 -24.67 7.58 26.79
C ASP A 72 -23.33 8.33 26.93
N VAL A 73 -23.35 9.51 27.55
CA VAL A 73 -22.13 10.29 27.80
C VAL A 73 -21.29 9.65 28.91
N ASN A 74 -21.91 9.14 29.95
CA ASN A 74 -21.23 8.49 31.07
C ASN A 74 -20.46 7.23 30.60
N VAL A 75 -21.02 6.46 29.67
CA VAL A 75 -20.31 5.31 29.07
C VAL A 75 -19.02 5.79 28.38
N CYS A 76 -19.08 6.82 27.55
CA CYS A 76 -17.89 7.37 26.89
C CYS A 76 -16.85 7.87 27.90
N VAL A 77 -17.27 8.60 28.93
CA VAL A 77 -16.39 9.12 30.00
C VAL A 77 -15.75 7.97 30.77
N ASN A 78 -16.49 6.93 31.09
CA ASN A 78 -15.95 5.75 31.79
C ASN A 78 -14.88 5.04 30.95
N ASN A 79 -15.11 4.86 29.65
CA ASN A 79 -14.11 4.23 28.75
C ASN A 79 -12.81 5.06 28.69
N ILE A 80 -12.91 6.40 28.63
CA ILE A 80 -11.75 7.30 28.68
C ILE A 80 -11.04 7.18 30.04
N TYR A 81 -11.80 7.15 31.12
CA TYR A 81 -11.25 7.06 32.48
C TYR A 81 -10.56 5.73 32.73
N GLU A 82 -11.14 4.61 32.29
CA GLU A 82 -10.53 3.28 32.37
C GLU A 82 -9.19 3.23 31.62
N LEU A 83 -9.12 3.81 30.41
CA LEU A 83 -7.86 3.91 29.69
C LEU A 83 -6.83 4.73 30.48
N HIS A 84 -7.25 5.86 31.05
CA HIS A 84 -6.37 6.71 31.85
C HIS A 84 -5.83 5.97 33.08
N LEU A 85 -6.64 5.15 33.76
CA LEU A 85 -6.18 4.33 34.88
C LEU A 85 -5.13 3.31 34.43
N LYS A 86 -5.37 2.58 33.33
CA LYS A 86 -4.41 1.64 32.76
C LYS A 86 -3.08 2.29 32.39
N VAL A 87 -3.13 3.49 31.81
CA VAL A 87 -1.92 4.25 31.46
C VAL A 87 -1.12 4.66 32.68
N LYS A 88 -1.78 4.99 33.80
CA LYS A 88 -1.09 5.34 35.06
C LYS A 88 -0.33 4.17 35.69
N GLU A 89 -0.71 2.93 35.38
CA GLU A 89 -0.03 1.73 35.87
C GLU A 89 1.21 1.38 35.06
N LEU A 90 1.44 2.06 33.92
CA LEU A 90 2.61 1.83 33.07
C LEU A 90 3.85 2.51 33.68
N GLU A 91 4.92 1.76 33.80
CA GLU A 91 6.25 2.32 34.07
C GLU A 91 6.81 2.89 32.75
N TYR A 92 7.08 4.18 32.74
CA TYR A 92 7.72 4.84 31.61
C TYR A 92 9.24 4.78 31.78
N GLY A 93 9.92 4.09 30.87
CA GLY A 93 11.36 4.21 30.70
C GLY A 93 11.74 5.61 30.21
N ASN A 94 12.85 6.15 30.70
CA ASN A 94 13.32 7.48 30.32
C ASN A 94 14.22 7.49 29.08
N ASP A 95 14.65 6.33 28.57
CA ASP A 95 15.61 6.22 27.47
C ASP A 95 14.88 5.89 26.17
N GLY A 96 14.90 6.83 25.23
CA GLY A 96 14.22 6.69 23.94
C GLY A 96 14.88 5.68 22.98
N HIS A 97 16.00 5.05 23.35
CA HIS A 97 16.75 4.06 22.54
C HIS A 97 16.95 4.48 21.07
N TYR A 98 17.08 5.78 20.81
CA TYR A 98 17.09 6.35 19.46
C TYR A 98 18.18 5.78 18.55
N GLU A 99 19.38 5.50 19.08
CA GLU A 99 20.48 4.92 18.30
C GLU A 99 20.21 3.46 17.92
N GLU A 100 19.59 2.69 18.82
CA GLU A 100 19.15 1.31 18.54
C GLU A 100 18.04 1.33 17.50
N HIS A 101 17.07 2.23 17.63
CA HIS A 101 15.98 2.40 16.67
C HIS A 101 16.50 2.84 15.30
N PHE A 102 17.46 3.76 15.24
CA PHE A 102 18.11 4.15 13.98
C PHE A 102 18.81 2.96 13.31
N SER A 103 19.53 2.14 14.10
CA SER A 103 20.18 0.93 13.61
C SER A 103 19.17 -0.10 13.10
N LEU A 104 18.05 -0.26 13.79
CA LEU A 104 16.95 -1.11 13.37
C LEU A 104 16.28 -0.59 12.08
N ALA A 105 16.03 0.72 12.02
CA ALA A 105 15.48 1.38 10.81
C ALA A 105 16.39 1.17 9.59
N ARG A 106 17.72 1.32 9.76
CA ARG A 106 18.71 1.02 8.70
C ARG A 106 18.61 -0.42 8.21
N LYS A 107 18.53 -1.37 9.13
CA LYS A 107 18.39 -2.80 8.79
C LYS A 107 17.09 -3.08 8.04
N ILE A 108 15.96 -2.56 8.55
CA ILE A 108 14.66 -2.74 7.91
C ILE A 108 14.67 -2.13 6.50
N ALA A 109 15.14 -0.90 6.35
CA ALA A 109 15.21 -0.22 5.05
C ALA A 109 16.06 -0.99 4.02
N ALA A 110 17.21 -1.53 4.44
CA ALA A 110 18.07 -2.31 3.56
C ALA A 110 17.42 -3.66 3.16
N GLU A 111 16.85 -4.39 4.13
CA GLU A 111 16.23 -5.70 3.88
C GLU A 111 14.89 -5.62 3.15
N SER A 112 14.15 -4.50 3.25
CA SER A 112 12.88 -4.28 2.54
C SER A 112 13.06 -3.68 1.15
N SER A 113 14.24 -3.20 0.80
CA SER A 113 14.56 -2.75 -0.55
C SER A 113 14.35 -3.87 -1.56
N VAL A 114 13.69 -3.55 -2.70
CA VAL A 114 13.34 -4.51 -3.74
C VAL A 114 14.26 -4.33 -4.94
N LEU A 115 15.07 -5.33 -5.22
CA LEU A 115 15.92 -5.34 -6.42
C LEU A 115 15.07 -5.77 -7.62
N LEU A 116 14.72 -4.83 -8.48
CA LEU A 116 13.86 -5.05 -9.64
C LEU A 116 14.63 -5.51 -10.88
N LYS A 117 15.89 -5.09 -11.02
CA LYS A 117 16.76 -5.48 -12.13
C LYS A 117 18.23 -5.46 -11.70
N ASN A 118 19.01 -6.43 -12.17
CA ASN A 118 20.46 -6.45 -12.02
C ASN A 118 21.13 -7.24 -13.15
N ASN A 119 21.74 -6.56 -14.09
CA ASN A 119 22.53 -7.16 -15.17
C ASN A 119 24.00 -7.37 -14.76
N GLY A 120 24.23 -7.71 -13.49
CA GLY A 120 25.57 -7.94 -12.94
C GLY A 120 26.34 -6.66 -12.60
N VAL A 121 25.65 -5.51 -12.53
CA VAL A 121 26.25 -4.23 -12.13
C VAL A 121 26.31 -4.07 -10.61
N LEU A 122 25.43 -4.71 -9.88
CA LEU A 122 25.35 -4.72 -8.42
C LEU A 122 25.77 -6.11 -7.87
N PRO A 123 26.43 -6.15 -6.69
CA PRO A 123 26.89 -5.01 -5.89
C PRO A 123 28.07 -4.26 -6.49
N LEU A 124 28.18 -2.97 -6.16
CA LEU A 124 29.31 -2.12 -6.56
C LEU A 124 30.57 -2.50 -5.74
N LYS A 125 31.74 -2.42 -6.36
CA LYS A 125 33.02 -2.62 -5.66
C LYS A 125 33.46 -1.37 -4.87
N SER A 126 33.21 -0.17 -5.42
CA SER A 126 33.49 1.13 -4.81
C SER A 126 32.69 2.22 -5.51
N PHE A 127 32.74 3.45 -4.97
CA PHE A 127 32.15 4.65 -5.59
C PHE A 127 33.16 5.51 -6.38
N ASP A 128 34.42 5.10 -6.55
CA ASP A 128 35.47 5.92 -7.16
C ASP A 128 35.15 6.35 -8.60
N ASN A 129 34.58 5.44 -9.37
CA ASN A 129 34.21 5.69 -10.77
C ASN A 129 32.68 5.70 -10.98
N VAL A 130 31.96 6.29 -10.01
CA VAL A 130 30.51 6.40 -10.01
C VAL A 130 30.10 7.87 -10.05
N ALA A 131 29.20 8.25 -10.94
CA ALA A 131 28.45 9.50 -10.88
C ALA A 131 27.13 9.26 -10.13
N ILE A 132 26.83 10.12 -9.18
CA ILE A 132 25.59 10.10 -8.41
C ILE A 132 24.76 11.29 -8.87
N LEU A 133 23.56 11.05 -9.37
CA LEU A 133 22.68 12.07 -9.93
C LEU A 133 21.32 12.04 -9.25
N GLY A 134 20.66 13.18 -9.20
CA GLY A 134 19.31 13.33 -8.70
C GLY A 134 19.23 13.97 -7.30
N ALA A 135 18.33 14.93 -7.16
CA ALA A 135 18.14 15.67 -5.93
C ALA A 135 17.83 14.75 -4.73
N PHE A 136 17.15 13.62 -4.95
CA PHE A 136 16.80 12.68 -3.87
C PHE A 136 18.00 11.97 -3.22
N ALA A 137 19.20 12.02 -3.83
CA ALA A 137 20.41 11.54 -3.17
C ALA A 137 20.81 12.40 -1.97
N ALA A 138 20.55 13.71 -2.00
CA ALA A 138 20.86 14.66 -0.95
C ALA A 138 19.63 15.10 -0.14
N LEU A 139 18.47 15.13 -0.77
CA LEU A 139 17.18 15.50 -0.20
C LEU A 139 16.21 14.31 -0.35
N PRO A 140 16.33 13.27 0.50
CA PRO A 140 15.66 12.01 0.27
C PRO A 140 14.15 12.10 0.45
N ARG A 141 13.43 11.39 -0.42
CA ARG A 141 12.03 11.05 -0.23
C ARG A 141 11.97 9.84 0.71
N TYR A 142 11.72 10.05 2.00
CA TYR A 142 11.90 9.03 3.04
C TYR A 142 10.63 8.68 3.83
N GLN A 143 9.59 9.51 3.75
CA GLN A 143 8.30 9.32 4.43
C GLN A 143 7.15 9.86 3.60
N GLY A 144 5.92 9.53 3.98
CA GLY A 144 4.70 10.10 3.42
C GLY A 144 4.54 11.60 3.73
N THR A 145 3.56 12.23 3.10
CA THR A 145 3.14 13.61 3.32
C THR A 145 1.73 13.68 3.90
N GLY A 146 1.36 14.84 4.41
CA GLY A 146 0.08 15.02 5.10
C GLY A 146 0.17 14.61 6.57
N SER A 147 -0.89 13.99 7.09
CA SER A 147 -1.00 13.61 8.52
C SER A 147 -0.02 12.54 8.96
N SER A 148 0.56 11.78 8.03
CA SER A 148 1.59 10.76 8.32
C SER A 148 2.98 11.33 8.58
N LYS A 149 3.19 12.64 8.35
CA LYS A 149 4.50 13.27 8.47
C LYS A 149 4.96 13.36 9.93
N VAL A 150 6.15 12.83 10.21
CA VAL A 150 6.80 12.88 11.53
C VAL A 150 8.14 13.59 11.44
N ASN A 151 8.61 14.15 12.57
CA ASN A 151 9.95 14.73 12.68
C ASN A 151 10.92 13.62 13.12
N PRO A 152 11.84 13.17 12.25
CA PRO A 152 12.78 12.12 12.61
C PRO A 152 13.78 12.60 13.66
N PHE A 153 14.29 11.68 14.46
CA PHE A 153 15.39 11.97 15.37
C PHE A 153 16.64 12.40 14.59
N ARG A 154 16.95 11.68 13.51
CA ARG A 154 18.11 11.96 12.66
C ARG A 154 17.86 11.45 11.24
N LEU A 155 17.67 12.34 10.30
CA LEU A 155 17.61 11.97 8.88
C LEU A 155 19.02 11.96 8.30
N VAL A 156 19.42 10.85 7.67
CA VAL A 156 20.70 10.71 6.97
C VAL A 156 20.45 10.41 5.50
N SER A 157 20.77 11.38 4.64
CA SER A 157 20.71 11.22 3.19
C SER A 157 21.81 10.30 2.64
N PHE A 158 21.68 9.87 1.38
CA PHE A 158 22.70 9.04 0.75
C PHE A 158 24.06 9.76 0.65
N ILE A 159 24.06 11.03 0.30
CA ILE A 159 25.31 11.84 0.22
C ILE A 159 25.96 12.00 1.60
N GLU A 160 25.16 12.22 2.64
CA GLU A 160 25.67 12.29 4.02
C GLU A 160 26.20 10.93 4.50
N ALA A 161 25.55 9.83 4.15
CA ALA A 161 26.01 8.49 4.49
C ALA A 161 27.40 8.20 3.88
N LEU A 162 27.63 8.54 2.62
CA LEU A 162 28.94 8.43 1.98
C LEU A 162 29.98 9.29 2.68
N LYS A 163 29.63 10.55 3.01
CA LYS A 163 30.52 11.46 3.74
C LYS A 163 30.89 10.90 5.12
N ASN A 164 29.93 10.35 5.85
CA ASN A 164 30.16 9.76 7.18
C ASN A 164 31.11 8.56 7.14
N GLU A 165 31.15 7.86 6.01
CA GLU A 165 32.08 6.75 5.74
C GLU A 165 33.40 7.21 5.07
N ASN A 166 33.64 8.53 4.93
CA ASN A 166 34.77 9.10 4.22
C ASN A 166 34.88 8.67 2.74
N ILE A 167 33.76 8.35 2.11
CA ILE A 167 33.68 8.04 0.69
C ILE A 167 33.40 9.33 -0.10
N LYS A 168 34.26 9.63 -1.07
CA LYS A 168 34.09 10.80 -1.93
C LYS A 168 32.93 10.60 -2.91
N ALA A 169 31.89 11.43 -2.80
CA ALA A 169 30.78 11.45 -3.75
C ALA A 169 31.09 12.36 -4.95
N ASN A 170 30.90 11.82 -6.18
CA ASN A 170 30.82 12.63 -7.40
C ASN A 170 29.32 12.85 -7.68
N TYR A 171 28.79 13.99 -7.26
CA TYR A 171 27.35 14.24 -7.19
C TYR A 171 26.93 15.49 -7.98
N ALA A 172 25.76 15.41 -8.64
CA ALA A 172 25.06 16.55 -9.24
C ALA A 172 23.55 16.42 -9.05
N LEU A 173 22.85 17.55 -8.87
CA LEU A 173 21.40 17.60 -8.60
C LEU A 173 20.56 16.99 -9.72
N GLY A 174 20.81 17.33 -10.96
CA GLY A 174 20.08 16.85 -12.13
C GLY A 174 18.68 17.42 -12.30
N TYR A 175 17.95 17.65 -11.22
CA TYR A 175 16.59 18.21 -11.20
C TYR A 175 16.28 18.85 -9.82
N LYS A 176 15.21 19.65 -9.74
CA LYS A 176 14.69 20.18 -8.46
C LYS A 176 13.93 19.09 -7.71
N SER A 177 13.99 19.08 -6.38
CA SER A 177 13.37 18.05 -5.53
C SER A 177 11.84 17.99 -5.59
N ASN A 178 11.18 19.06 -6.00
CA ASN A 178 9.74 19.17 -6.16
C ASN A 178 9.38 19.71 -7.55
N GLY A 179 8.33 19.18 -8.15
CA GLY A 179 7.76 19.64 -9.41
C GLY A 179 8.30 18.92 -10.66
N ASP A 180 7.65 19.18 -11.78
CA ASP A 180 7.88 18.56 -13.09
C ASP A 180 8.87 19.33 -13.96
N GLU A 181 9.17 20.58 -13.63
CA GLU A 181 9.95 21.48 -14.47
C GLU A 181 11.38 20.98 -14.69
N ILE A 182 11.79 20.93 -15.95
CA ILE A 182 13.17 20.65 -16.35
C ILE A 182 14.01 21.91 -16.08
N ASP A 183 15.07 21.77 -15.26
CA ASP A 183 16.07 22.82 -15.07
C ASP A 183 17.28 22.48 -15.92
N ASP A 184 17.40 23.16 -17.06
CA ASP A 184 18.47 22.91 -18.06
C ASP A 184 19.87 22.97 -17.45
N LYS A 185 20.10 23.84 -16.45
CA LYS A 185 21.39 23.99 -15.82
C LYS A 185 21.73 22.76 -14.96
N PHE A 186 20.81 22.33 -14.09
CA PHE A 186 21.03 21.16 -13.24
C PHE A 186 21.15 19.89 -14.07
N GLU A 187 20.34 19.74 -15.09
CA GLU A 187 20.39 18.60 -16.00
C GLU A 187 21.70 18.55 -16.77
N GLN A 188 22.17 19.68 -17.33
CA GLN A 188 23.44 19.75 -18.04
C GLN A 188 24.63 19.44 -17.14
N GLU A 189 24.68 19.97 -15.91
CA GLU A 189 25.72 19.67 -14.94
C GLU A 189 25.77 18.16 -14.62
N ALA A 190 24.61 17.52 -14.47
CA ALA A 190 24.51 16.09 -14.24
C ALA A 190 25.00 15.25 -15.42
N ILE A 191 24.64 15.64 -16.66
CA ILE A 191 25.09 14.98 -17.88
C ILE A 191 26.61 15.09 -18.04
N GLU A 192 27.20 16.26 -17.79
CA GLU A 192 28.66 16.45 -17.88
C GLU A 192 29.40 15.59 -16.83
N LEU A 193 28.87 15.46 -15.63
CA LEU A 193 29.41 14.54 -14.64
C LEU A 193 29.28 13.08 -15.09
N ALA A 194 28.12 12.68 -15.64
CA ALA A 194 27.89 11.33 -16.15
C ALA A 194 28.86 10.93 -17.25
N LYS A 195 29.23 11.85 -18.15
CA LYS A 195 30.22 11.60 -19.22
C LYS A 195 31.59 11.18 -18.69
N GLN A 196 31.96 11.62 -17.48
CA GLN A 196 33.28 11.40 -16.89
C GLN A 196 33.40 10.08 -16.11
N LYS A 197 32.30 9.35 -15.91
CA LYS A 197 32.25 8.14 -15.10
C LYS A 197 31.73 6.94 -15.88
N ASP A 198 32.06 5.72 -15.46
CA ASP A 198 31.64 4.50 -16.16
C ASP A 198 30.30 3.96 -15.65
N ILE A 199 30.00 4.23 -14.37
CA ILE A 199 28.75 3.83 -13.73
C ILE A 199 28.01 5.09 -13.27
N ILE A 200 26.72 5.14 -13.55
CA ILE A 200 25.87 6.25 -13.16
C ILE A 200 24.75 5.69 -12.26
N VAL A 201 24.61 6.27 -11.06
CA VAL A 201 23.53 6.00 -10.14
C VAL A 201 22.60 7.20 -10.11
N ILE A 202 21.37 7.02 -10.55
CA ILE A 202 20.35 8.07 -10.58
C ILE A 202 19.34 7.79 -9.49
N PHE A 203 19.14 8.73 -8.58
CA PHE A 203 18.02 8.73 -7.65
C PHE A 203 16.83 9.39 -8.34
N ALA A 204 15.67 8.72 -8.34
CA ALA A 204 14.43 9.19 -8.94
C ALA A 204 13.22 8.70 -8.15
N GLY A 205 12.04 9.16 -8.46
CA GLY A 205 10.83 8.69 -7.76
C GLY A 205 9.73 9.73 -7.73
N LEU A 206 8.81 9.59 -6.77
CA LEU A 206 7.66 10.46 -6.62
C LEU A 206 7.91 11.53 -5.55
N PRO A 207 7.92 12.83 -5.89
CA PRO A 207 8.01 13.91 -4.93
C PRO A 207 6.74 14.04 -4.09
N ASP A 208 6.79 14.86 -3.04
CA ASP A 208 5.67 15.12 -2.14
C ASP A 208 4.40 15.57 -2.88
N ALA A 209 4.55 16.37 -3.93
CA ALA A 209 3.44 16.86 -4.74
C ALA A 209 2.70 15.75 -5.53
N TYR A 210 3.31 14.57 -5.71
CA TYR A 210 2.71 13.42 -6.39
C TYR A 210 2.00 12.45 -5.46
N GLU A 211 2.37 12.44 -4.19
CA GLU A 211 1.86 11.51 -3.18
C GLU A 211 1.59 12.28 -1.89
N SER A 212 0.42 12.88 -1.79
CA SER A 212 -0.01 13.58 -0.58
C SER A 212 -1.44 13.24 -0.24
N GLU A 213 -1.77 13.41 1.03
CA GLU A 213 -3.14 13.35 1.51
C GLU A 213 -3.97 14.50 0.93
N GLY A 214 -5.23 14.22 0.58
CA GLY A 214 -6.21 15.23 0.19
C GLY A 214 -6.40 15.42 -1.31
N PHE A 215 -5.65 14.74 -2.18
CA PHE A 215 -5.87 14.73 -3.62
C PHE A 215 -5.50 13.39 -4.26
N ASP A 216 -6.11 13.11 -5.42
CA ASP A 216 -5.86 11.90 -6.20
C ASP A 216 -4.78 12.12 -7.24
N ARG A 217 -3.92 11.14 -7.39
CA ARG A 217 -2.90 11.12 -8.42
C ARG A 217 -3.53 10.79 -9.78
N SER A 218 -3.36 11.67 -10.77
CA SER A 218 -3.96 11.54 -12.10
C SER A 218 -3.12 10.76 -13.12
N LYS A 219 -1.83 10.50 -12.82
CA LYS A 219 -0.87 9.81 -13.71
C LYS A 219 0.05 8.91 -12.89
N MET A 220 0.50 7.78 -13.47
CA MET A 220 1.52 6.91 -12.85
C MET A 220 2.95 7.21 -13.29
N SER A 221 3.15 8.10 -14.25
CA SER A 221 4.48 8.48 -14.71
C SER A 221 5.30 9.16 -13.60
N LEU A 222 6.62 9.06 -13.70
CA LEU A 222 7.54 9.91 -12.95
C LEU A 222 7.42 11.36 -13.42
N PRO A 223 7.95 12.35 -12.65
CA PRO A 223 8.12 13.73 -13.10
C PRO A 223 8.87 13.81 -14.42
N ASP A 224 8.48 14.74 -15.30
CA ASP A 224 9.10 14.92 -16.61
C ASP A 224 10.60 15.26 -16.49
N SER A 225 10.98 16.00 -15.45
CA SER A 225 12.39 16.31 -15.13
C SER A 225 13.23 15.06 -14.82
N HIS A 226 12.64 14.07 -14.13
CA HIS A 226 13.33 12.81 -13.87
C HIS A 226 13.45 11.96 -15.14
N LEU A 227 12.38 11.89 -15.94
CA LEU A 227 12.37 11.12 -17.19
C LEU A 227 13.37 11.70 -18.21
N SER A 228 13.43 13.03 -18.35
CA SER A 228 14.39 13.71 -19.24
C SER A 228 15.83 13.39 -18.86
N LEU A 229 16.18 13.50 -17.58
CA LEU A 229 17.53 13.16 -17.10
C LEU A 229 17.88 11.70 -17.37
N ILE A 230 16.97 10.77 -17.07
CA ILE A 230 17.18 9.32 -17.28
C ILE A 230 17.40 9.04 -18.78
N GLU A 231 16.56 9.57 -19.66
CA GLU A 231 16.66 9.38 -21.11
C GLU A 231 18.01 9.86 -21.64
N LYS A 232 18.43 11.07 -21.28
CA LYS A 232 19.70 11.67 -21.71
C LYS A 232 20.91 10.89 -21.19
N VAL A 233 20.85 10.38 -19.95
CA VAL A 233 21.93 9.58 -19.37
C VAL A 233 22.00 8.19 -20.02
N VAL A 234 20.87 7.54 -20.24
CA VAL A 234 20.82 6.24 -20.95
C VAL A 234 21.39 6.36 -22.36
N ALA A 235 21.17 7.48 -23.05
CA ALA A 235 21.75 7.74 -24.37
C ALA A 235 23.29 7.76 -24.38
N LEU A 236 23.96 7.96 -23.24
CA LEU A 236 25.43 7.89 -23.12
C LEU A 236 25.98 6.47 -23.26
N LYS A 237 25.13 5.43 -23.23
CA LYS A 237 25.50 4.00 -23.36
C LYS A 237 26.49 3.51 -22.29
N LYS A 238 26.38 4.05 -21.09
CA LYS A 238 27.15 3.65 -19.91
C LYS A 238 26.30 2.75 -19.02
N LYS A 239 26.88 2.17 -17.96
CA LYS A 239 26.12 1.40 -16.98
C LYS A 239 25.29 2.32 -16.11
N VAL A 240 23.98 2.11 -16.10
CA VAL A 240 23.02 2.93 -15.38
C VAL A 240 22.28 2.11 -14.32
N ILE A 241 22.31 2.61 -13.09
CA ILE A 241 21.54 2.09 -11.96
C ILE A 241 20.55 3.17 -11.54
N ILE A 242 19.30 2.81 -11.35
CA ILE A 242 18.28 3.74 -10.83
C ILE A 242 17.83 3.28 -9.46
N ILE A 243 17.82 4.23 -8.52
CA ILE A 243 17.26 4.07 -7.18
C ILE A 243 15.93 4.79 -7.16
N LEU A 244 14.84 4.03 -6.98
CA LEU A 244 13.49 4.58 -6.94
C LEU A 244 13.01 4.78 -5.50
N ALA A 245 12.42 5.96 -5.23
CA ALA A 245 11.77 6.28 -3.98
C ALA A 245 10.34 6.78 -4.24
N GLY A 246 9.38 6.30 -3.46
CA GLY A 246 7.95 6.62 -3.56
C GLY A 246 7.11 5.56 -2.88
N GLY A 247 5.89 5.89 -2.51
CA GLY A 247 4.99 5.00 -1.77
C GLY A 247 4.08 4.16 -2.66
N SER A 248 4.02 4.44 -3.97
CA SER A 248 3.10 3.79 -4.91
C SER A 248 3.76 3.43 -6.24
N VAL A 249 3.01 2.68 -7.07
CA VAL A 249 3.44 2.22 -8.40
C VAL A 249 3.81 3.37 -9.33
N MET A 250 4.82 3.14 -10.16
CA MET A 250 5.32 4.08 -11.18
C MET A 250 5.44 3.40 -12.53
N GLU A 251 5.15 4.11 -13.61
CA GLU A 251 5.51 3.69 -14.96
C GLU A 251 7.01 3.79 -15.18
N LEU A 252 7.63 2.74 -15.69
CA LEU A 252 9.07 2.61 -15.87
C LEU A 252 9.43 2.35 -17.35
N PRO A 253 9.24 3.31 -18.26
CA PRO A 253 9.50 3.12 -19.69
C PRO A 253 10.98 2.84 -20.01
N PHE A 254 11.88 3.20 -19.12
CA PHE A 254 13.33 3.02 -19.22
C PHE A 254 13.84 1.68 -18.63
N ALA A 255 12.98 0.89 -17.98
CA ALA A 255 13.42 -0.29 -17.21
C ALA A 255 14.26 -1.28 -18.02
N ASP A 256 13.95 -1.47 -19.30
CA ASP A 256 14.69 -2.38 -20.18
C ASP A 256 16.07 -1.82 -20.61
N GLN A 257 16.28 -0.51 -20.48
CA GLN A 257 17.46 0.21 -20.96
C GLN A 257 18.54 0.45 -19.89
N VAL A 258 18.24 0.14 -18.62
CA VAL A 258 19.16 0.32 -17.48
C VAL A 258 19.72 -1.01 -17.00
N ASP A 259 20.87 -1.00 -16.32
CA ASP A 259 21.55 -2.21 -15.85
C ASP A 259 21.13 -2.63 -14.46
N GLY A 260 20.74 -1.70 -13.60
CA GLY A 260 20.26 -1.94 -12.25
C GLY A 260 19.03 -1.09 -11.93
N LEU A 261 18.12 -1.66 -11.16
CA LEU A 261 16.93 -0.97 -10.68
C LEU A 261 16.61 -1.43 -9.27
N LEU A 262 16.66 -0.52 -8.30
CA LEU A 262 16.41 -0.76 -6.88
C LEU A 262 15.29 0.15 -6.41
N LEU A 263 14.22 -0.43 -5.87
CA LEU A 263 13.13 0.30 -5.24
C LEU A 263 13.33 0.30 -3.73
N THR A 264 13.37 1.47 -3.14
CA THR A 264 13.55 1.65 -1.69
C THR A 264 12.27 2.07 -0.97
N TYR A 265 11.20 2.33 -1.73
CA TYR A 265 9.97 2.91 -1.19
C TYR A 265 10.22 4.18 -0.38
N LEU A 266 9.59 4.32 0.79
CA LEU A 266 9.79 5.40 1.76
C LEU A 266 10.59 4.82 2.94
N ALA A 267 11.91 4.84 2.83
CA ALA A 267 12.83 4.04 3.64
C ALA A 267 13.14 4.61 5.05
N GLY A 268 12.45 5.68 5.48
CA GLY A 268 12.62 6.24 6.82
C GLY A 268 13.93 7.01 7.04
N GLU A 269 14.22 7.34 8.29
CA GLU A 269 15.32 8.24 8.67
C GLU A 269 16.73 7.72 8.34
N ALA A 270 16.89 6.40 8.20
CA ALA A 270 18.14 5.74 7.87
C ALA A 270 18.26 5.33 6.38
N CYS A 271 17.47 5.95 5.50
CA CYS A 271 17.41 5.61 4.06
C CYS A 271 18.77 5.66 3.37
N GLY A 272 19.60 6.67 3.64
CA GLY A 272 20.90 6.83 2.99
C GLY A 272 21.88 5.70 3.33
N PRO A 273 22.20 5.43 4.60
CA PRO A 273 23.08 4.31 4.98
C PRO A 273 22.53 2.96 4.52
N ALA A 274 21.23 2.74 4.53
CA ALA A 274 20.62 1.49 4.03
C ALA A 274 20.89 1.27 2.54
N VAL A 275 20.76 2.29 1.72
CA VAL A 275 21.06 2.22 0.27
C VAL A 275 22.55 1.98 0.04
N VAL A 276 23.46 2.61 0.83
CA VAL A 276 24.90 2.34 0.75
C VAL A 276 25.19 0.87 1.02
N ASP A 277 24.57 0.28 2.05
CA ASP A 277 24.77 -1.13 2.41
C ASP A 277 24.32 -2.07 1.28
N VAL A 278 23.17 -1.78 0.66
CA VAL A 278 22.67 -2.57 -0.47
C VAL A 278 23.57 -2.42 -1.68
N LEU A 279 23.92 -1.19 -2.08
CA LEU A 279 24.74 -0.97 -3.27
C LEU A 279 26.14 -1.59 -3.17
N LEU A 280 26.73 -1.64 -1.95
CA LEU A 280 28.03 -2.26 -1.72
C LEU A 280 27.92 -3.77 -1.38
N GLY A 281 26.73 -4.35 -1.36
CA GLY A 281 26.52 -5.77 -1.06
C GLY A 281 26.80 -6.16 0.40
N ARG A 282 26.85 -5.20 1.32
CA ARG A 282 26.91 -5.47 2.77
C ARG A 282 25.63 -6.09 3.27
N VAL A 283 24.52 -5.72 2.65
CA VAL A 283 23.20 -6.32 2.83
C VAL A 283 22.70 -6.79 1.46
N ASN A 284 22.34 -8.05 1.36
CA ASN A 284 21.67 -8.60 0.19
C ASN A 284 20.18 -8.23 0.29
N PRO A 285 19.62 -7.46 -0.67
CA PRO A 285 18.22 -7.06 -0.62
C PRO A 285 17.32 -8.30 -0.69
N SER A 286 16.24 -8.28 0.06
CA SER A 286 15.29 -9.40 0.16
C SER A 286 13.84 -8.96 0.11
N GLY A 287 13.58 -7.68 -0.15
CA GLY A 287 12.24 -7.15 -0.33
C GLY A 287 11.54 -7.77 -1.53
N LYS A 288 10.21 -7.92 -1.43
CA LYS A 288 9.32 -8.35 -2.51
C LYS A 288 8.24 -7.30 -2.71
N LEU A 289 7.79 -7.11 -3.96
CA LEU A 289 6.73 -6.16 -4.26
C LEU A 289 5.42 -6.57 -3.58
N PRO A 290 4.80 -5.71 -2.77
CA PRO A 290 3.50 -5.96 -2.15
C PRO A 290 2.33 -5.67 -3.11
N GLU A 291 2.63 -5.32 -4.35
CA GLU A 291 1.66 -4.95 -5.38
C GLU A 291 2.18 -5.33 -6.77
N THR A 292 1.28 -5.48 -7.74
CA THR A 292 1.64 -5.67 -9.15
C THR A 292 1.93 -4.32 -9.79
N TRP A 293 3.01 -4.23 -10.56
CA TRP A 293 3.36 -3.05 -11.34
C TRP A 293 2.91 -3.22 -12.78
N PRO A 294 1.82 -2.58 -13.24
CA PRO A 294 1.38 -2.64 -14.65
C PRO A 294 2.38 -1.93 -15.56
N LEU A 295 2.23 -2.10 -16.86
CA LEU A 295 3.04 -1.38 -17.85
C LEU A 295 2.65 0.08 -17.92
N THR A 296 1.34 0.37 -17.91
CA THR A 296 0.78 1.73 -18.01
C THR A 296 -0.45 1.89 -17.11
N TYR A 297 -0.84 3.13 -16.84
CA TYR A 297 -2.07 3.45 -16.10
C TYR A 297 -3.33 2.86 -16.74
N LYS A 298 -3.36 2.70 -18.05
CA LYS A 298 -4.50 2.12 -18.79
C LYS A 298 -4.76 0.64 -18.45
N ASP A 299 -3.76 -0.04 -17.89
CA ASP A 299 -3.85 -1.45 -17.51
C ASP A 299 -4.45 -1.63 -16.11
N VAL A 300 -4.70 -0.53 -15.37
CA VAL A 300 -5.24 -0.58 -14.01
C VAL A 300 -6.73 -0.95 -14.04
N PRO A 301 -7.19 -1.96 -13.27
CA PRO A 301 -8.57 -2.45 -13.33
C PRO A 301 -9.62 -1.37 -13.02
N SER A 302 -9.34 -0.48 -12.07
CA SER A 302 -10.22 0.63 -11.70
C SER A 302 -10.09 1.86 -12.60
N GLY A 303 -9.16 1.89 -13.57
CA GLY A 303 -8.83 3.06 -14.38
C GLY A 303 -10.00 3.67 -15.15
N ASN A 304 -11.02 2.87 -15.48
CA ASN A 304 -12.24 3.33 -16.15
C ASN A 304 -13.32 3.83 -15.17
N PHE A 305 -13.18 3.58 -13.87
CA PHE A 305 -14.19 3.87 -12.84
C PHE A 305 -13.71 4.90 -11.81
N PHE A 306 -12.40 5.02 -11.63
CA PHE A 306 -11.77 5.95 -10.70
C PHE A 306 -11.58 7.34 -11.35
N PRO A 307 -11.81 8.42 -10.61
CA PRO A 307 -12.23 8.50 -9.21
C PRO A 307 -13.76 8.33 -9.01
N GLY A 308 -14.52 8.04 -10.03
CA GLY A 308 -15.97 7.97 -10.05
C GLY A 308 -16.62 9.28 -10.51
N ASP A 309 -17.88 9.46 -10.16
CA ASP A 309 -18.56 10.75 -10.31
C ASP A 309 -18.38 11.63 -9.05
N GLU A 310 -19.01 12.79 -9.02
CA GLU A 310 -18.89 13.75 -7.92
C GLU A 310 -19.39 13.23 -6.56
N THR A 311 -20.17 12.15 -6.53
CA THR A 311 -20.81 11.62 -5.33
C THR A 311 -20.63 10.14 -5.10
N ASN A 312 -20.26 9.39 -6.14
CA ASN A 312 -20.17 7.95 -6.10
C ASN A 312 -18.82 7.47 -6.63
N ALA A 313 -18.14 6.61 -5.88
CA ALA A 313 -17.00 5.82 -6.34
C ALA A 313 -17.46 4.36 -6.51
N MET A 314 -17.43 3.84 -7.74
CA MET A 314 -17.92 2.51 -8.06
C MET A 314 -16.76 1.51 -8.11
N TYR A 315 -16.76 0.53 -7.21
CA TYR A 315 -15.76 -0.54 -7.16
C TYR A 315 -16.19 -1.72 -8.04
N LYS A 316 -16.38 -1.46 -9.35
CA LYS A 316 -16.84 -2.46 -10.32
C LYS A 316 -15.86 -3.62 -10.53
N GLU A 317 -14.58 -3.42 -10.17
CA GLU A 317 -13.57 -4.47 -10.20
C GLU A 317 -13.81 -5.59 -9.18
N SER A 318 -14.62 -5.36 -8.14
CA SER A 318 -14.96 -6.35 -7.13
C SER A 318 -13.69 -6.99 -6.50
N ILE A 319 -13.55 -8.33 -6.57
CA ILE A 319 -12.38 -9.07 -6.07
C ILE A 319 -11.15 -8.98 -6.96
N TYR A 320 -11.29 -8.47 -8.18
CA TYR A 320 -10.21 -8.39 -9.18
C TYR A 320 -9.32 -7.16 -8.93
N VAL A 321 -8.60 -7.16 -7.80
CA VAL A 321 -7.69 -6.10 -7.38
C VAL A 321 -6.25 -6.61 -7.42
N GLY A 322 -5.31 -5.78 -7.89
CA GLY A 322 -3.89 -6.12 -7.92
C GLY A 322 -3.61 -7.41 -8.72
N TYR A 323 -2.77 -8.33 -8.20
CA TYR A 323 -2.41 -9.56 -8.89
C TYR A 323 -3.62 -10.46 -9.18
N ARG A 324 -4.69 -10.41 -8.36
CA ARG A 324 -5.92 -11.15 -8.64
C ARG A 324 -6.51 -10.77 -9.99
N TYR A 325 -6.42 -9.49 -10.38
CA TYR A 325 -6.78 -9.02 -11.71
C TYR A 325 -5.77 -9.48 -12.76
N TYR A 326 -4.52 -9.04 -12.64
CA TYR A 326 -3.51 -9.21 -13.69
C TYR A 326 -3.21 -10.67 -13.99
N ASP A 327 -3.20 -11.55 -12.97
CA ASP A 327 -2.88 -12.96 -13.15
C ASP A 327 -4.10 -13.75 -13.67
N THR A 328 -5.30 -13.43 -13.22
CA THR A 328 -6.54 -14.06 -13.73
C THR A 328 -6.74 -13.78 -15.21
N PHE A 329 -6.47 -12.57 -15.66
CA PHE A 329 -6.68 -12.15 -17.06
C PHE A 329 -5.42 -12.31 -17.91
N ASN A 330 -4.33 -12.80 -17.33
CA ASN A 330 -3.03 -12.95 -18.00
C ASN A 330 -2.54 -11.66 -18.69
N ILE A 331 -2.71 -10.52 -18.01
CA ILE A 331 -2.31 -9.20 -18.52
C ILE A 331 -0.81 -9.02 -18.33
N ALA A 332 -0.13 -8.50 -19.35
CA ALA A 332 1.29 -8.16 -19.25
C ALA A 332 1.52 -7.10 -18.16
N VAL A 333 2.54 -7.31 -17.34
CA VAL A 333 2.91 -6.41 -16.25
C VAL A 333 4.40 -6.10 -16.30
N ARG A 334 4.83 -4.99 -15.72
CA ARG A 334 6.24 -4.68 -15.58
C ARG A 334 6.90 -5.61 -14.56
N TYR A 335 6.27 -5.79 -13.41
CA TYR A 335 6.66 -6.73 -12.36
C TYR A 335 5.41 -7.32 -11.68
N PRO A 336 5.36 -8.63 -11.46
CA PRO A 336 4.25 -9.25 -10.76
C PRO A 336 4.32 -8.99 -9.24
N PHE A 337 3.20 -9.18 -8.56
CA PHE A 337 3.15 -9.23 -7.11
C PHE A 337 4.14 -10.25 -6.54
N GLY A 338 4.81 -9.90 -5.46
CA GLY A 338 5.79 -10.78 -4.81
C GLY A 338 7.16 -10.82 -5.50
N TYR A 339 7.37 -10.07 -6.61
CA TYR A 339 8.64 -10.03 -7.32
C TYR A 339 9.73 -9.29 -6.54
N GLY A 340 10.95 -9.79 -6.63
CA GLY A 340 12.16 -9.17 -6.11
C GLY A 340 13.34 -10.11 -6.29
N LEU A 341 14.45 -9.59 -6.81
CA LEU A 341 15.71 -10.30 -7.03
C LEU A 341 16.60 -10.28 -5.78
N SER A 342 17.64 -11.07 -5.81
CA SER A 342 18.68 -11.15 -4.80
C SER A 342 20.05 -11.13 -5.48
N TYR A 343 21.13 -10.91 -4.71
CA TYR A 343 22.52 -11.13 -5.18
C TYR A 343 22.94 -12.60 -5.17
N THR A 344 22.01 -13.49 -4.79
CA THR A 344 22.15 -14.94 -4.85
C THR A 344 20.95 -15.57 -5.55
N SER A 345 20.93 -16.88 -5.72
CA SER A 345 19.83 -17.63 -6.32
C SER A 345 19.34 -18.72 -5.37
N PHE A 346 18.07 -19.07 -5.49
CA PHE A 346 17.44 -20.08 -4.65
C PHE A 346 16.72 -21.11 -5.51
N SER A 347 16.77 -22.38 -5.11
CA SER A 347 15.97 -23.46 -5.67
C SER A 347 15.02 -24.05 -4.63
N TYR A 348 13.92 -24.66 -5.11
CA TYR A 348 12.89 -25.23 -4.27
C TYR A 348 12.68 -26.70 -4.66
N ALA A 349 12.52 -27.58 -3.66
CA ALA A 349 12.37 -29.00 -3.88
C ALA A 349 11.51 -29.69 -2.79
N ASN A 350 11.25 -30.98 -2.96
CA ASN A 350 10.71 -31.88 -1.96
C ASN A 350 9.39 -31.39 -1.31
N LEU A 351 8.44 -30.97 -2.14
CA LEU A 351 7.11 -30.53 -1.69
C LEU A 351 6.36 -31.70 -1.03
N ASP A 352 5.93 -31.51 0.21
CA ASP A 352 5.09 -32.41 0.99
C ASP A 352 3.85 -31.67 1.47
N PHE A 353 2.69 -32.31 1.38
CA PHE A 353 1.41 -31.76 1.79
C PHE A 353 0.77 -32.72 2.78
N LYS A 354 0.39 -32.19 3.94
CA LYS A 354 -0.31 -32.93 4.99
C LYS A 354 -1.48 -32.10 5.53
N TYR A 355 -2.38 -32.76 6.19
CA TYR A 355 -3.41 -32.11 6.98
C TYR A 355 -3.60 -32.83 8.30
N GLU A 356 -4.00 -32.10 9.31
CA GLU A 356 -4.34 -32.61 10.63
C GLU A 356 -5.71 -32.08 11.05
N PHE A 357 -6.45 -32.88 11.78
CA PHE A 357 -7.71 -32.49 12.35
C PHE A 357 -7.52 -32.24 13.85
N SER A 358 -7.75 -31.01 14.29
CA SER A 358 -7.62 -30.61 15.68
C SER A 358 -8.71 -29.62 16.06
N GLU A 359 -9.31 -29.79 17.22
CA GLU A 359 -10.34 -28.90 17.77
C GLU A 359 -11.53 -28.62 16.83
N GLY A 360 -11.92 -29.62 16.03
CA GLY A 360 -13.04 -29.52 15.09
C GLY A 360 -12.71 -28.84 13.75
N LYS A 361 -11.44 -28.49 13.50
CA LYS A 361 -10.98 -27.84 12.28
C LYS A 361 -9.83 -28.60 11.61
N ILE A 362 -9.73 -28.44 10.30
CA ILE A 362 -8.60 -28.96 9.51
C ILE A 362 -7.56 -27.86 9.39
N ARG A 363 -6.31 -28.22 9.65
CA ARG A 363 -5.14 -27.40 9.35
C ARG A 363 -4.30 -28.11 8.30
N TYR A 364 -4.00 -27.41 7.23
CA TYR A 364 -3.12 -27.88 6.15
C TYR A 364 -1.70 -27.43 6.45
N SER A 365 -0.71 -28.30 6.21
CA SER A 365 0.71 -27.98 6.25
C SER A 365 1.38 -28.28 4.93
N VAL A 366 2.03 -27.25 4.36
CA VAL A 366 2.74 -27.31 3.10
C VAL A 366 4.21 -27.13 3.39
N SER A 367 4.99 -28.20 3.24
CA SER A 367 6.42 -28.23 3.57
C SER A 367 7.26 -28.47 2.33
N PHE A 368 8.36 -27.75 2.20
CA PHE A 368 9.31 -27.88 1.07
C PHE A 368 10.70 -27.42 1.48
N ASP A 369 11.69 -27.79 0.69
CA ASP A 369 13.07 -27.39 0.91
C ASP A 369 13.42 -26.18 0.06
N VAL A 370 14.18 -25.24 0.64
CA VAL A 370 14.74 -24.08 -0.05
C VAL A 370 16.25 -24.13 0.09
N THR A 371 16.96 -24.05 -1.03
CA THR A 371 18.43 -24.09 -1.09
C THR A 371 18.95 -22.78 -1.67
N ASN A 372 20.00 -22.22 -1.08
CA ASN A 372 20.76 -21.13 -1.67
C ASN A 372 21.83 -21.72 -2.59
N ASP A 373 21.63 -21.62 -3.90
CA ASP A 373 22.53 -22.16 -4.93
C ASP A 373 23.64 -21.18 -5.34
N GLY A 374 23.61 -19.95 -4.81
CA GLY A 374 24.58 -18.90 -5.18
C GLY A 374 25.72 -18.76 -4.19
N ALA A 375 26.58 -17.76 -4.43
CA ALA A 375 27.80 -17.54 -3.68
C ALA A 375 27.67 -16.54 -2.51
N ALA A 376 26.55 -15.83 -2.39
CA ALA A 376 26.32 -14.87 -1.33
C ALA A 376 25.24 -15.38 -0.37
N SER A 377 25.38 -15.07 0.93
CA SER A 377 24.28 -15.30 1.85
C SER A 377 23.11 -14.38 1.52
N GLY A 378 21.88 -14.87 1.70
CA GLY A 378 20.67 -14.10 1.35
C GLY A 378 19.44 -14.61 2.06
N ALA A 379 18.37 -13.88 1.93
CA ALA A 379 17.05 -14.29 2.40
C ALA A 379 16.07 -14.39 1.22
N GLU A 380 15.30 -15.48 1.18
CA GLU A 380 14.20 -15.67 0.24
C GLU A 380 12.88 -15.49 0.98
N ILE A 381 11.90 -14.90 0.31
CA ILE A 381 10.51 -14.87 0.78
C ILE A 381 9.71 -15.82 -0.09
N VAL A 382 9.50 -17.02 0.42
CA VAL A 382 8.71 -18.05 -0.24
C VAL A 382 7.22 -17.74 -0.04
N GLN A 383 6.43 -17.93 -1.10
CA GLN A 383 5.03 -17.51 -1.16
C GLN A 383 4.16 -18.72 -1.50
N LEU A 384 3.11 -18.94 -0.72
CA LEU A 384 2.14 -20.01 -0.94
C LEU A 384 0.86 -19.40 -1.46
N TYR A 385 0.52 -19.74 -2.68
CA TYR A 385 -0.75 -19.41 -3.33
C TYR A 385 -1.66 -20.63 -3.36
N VAL A 386 -2.97 -20.40 -3.36
CA VAL A 386 -3.97 -21.44 -3.53
C VAL A 386 -4.92 -21.05 -4.66
N ALA A 387 -5.01 -21.93 -5.65
CA ALA A 387 -5.95 -21.85 -6.76
C ALA A 387 -7.11 -22.80 -6.51
N SER A 388 -8.32 -22.30 -6.29
CA SER A 388 -9.54 -23.12 -6.20
C SER A 388 -10.08 -23.42 -7.59
N LYS A 389 -10.38 -24.69 -7.85
CA LYS A 389 -11.10 -25.18 -9.03
C LYS A 389 -12.52 -25.66 -8.68
N ALA A 390 -12.99 -25.35 -7.48
CA ALA A 390 -14.35 -25.63 -7.05
C ALA A 390 -15.37 -24.84 -7.87
N VAL A 391 -16.53 -25.44 -8.11
CA VAL A 391 -17.66 -24.78 -8.76
C VAL A 391 -18.44 -23.99 -7.71
N GLY A 392 -18.64 -22.71 -7.94
CA GLY A 392 -19.32 -21.80 -7.00
C GLY A 392 -19.21 -20.36 -7.47
N VAL A 393 -18.92 -19.43 -6.55
CA VAL A 393 -18.72 -18.01 -6.89
C VAL A 393 -17.55 -17.79 -7.83
N TYR A 394 -17.54 -16.67 -8.55
CA TYR A 394 -16.38 -16.26 -9.35
C TYR A 394 -15.14 -16.02 -8.47
N LYS A 395 -13.96 -16.37 -8.97
CA LYS A 395 -12.70 -16.39 -8.21
C LYS A 395 -11.53 -15.89 -9.04
N PRO A 396 -10.51 -15.32 -8.40
CA PRO A 396 -9.23 -15.10 -9.07
C PRO A 396 -8.54 -16.45 -9.38
N SER A 397 -7.57 -16.41 -10.29
CA SER A 397 -6.80 -17.61 -10.69
C SER A 397 -6.13 -18.31 -9.51
N HIS A 398 -5.62 -17.52 -8.55
CA HIS A 398 -5.05 -17.97 -7.28
C HIS A 398 -5.00 -16.82 -6.27
N GLU A 399 -4.78 -17.16 -4.98
CA GLU A 399 -4.67 -16.19 -3.90
C GLU A 399 -3.52 -16.55 -2.96
N LEU A 400 -2.76 -15.53 -2.52
CA LEU A 400 -1.74 -15.70 -1.49
C LEU A 400 -2.41 -16.09 -0.16
N ARG A 401 -1.99 -17.24 0.39
CA ARG A 401 -2.51 -17.76 1.67
C ARG A 401 -1.44 -17.86 2.74
N GLY A 402 -0.17 -17.68 2.38
CA GLY A 402 0.91 -17.66 3.35
C GLY A 402 2.25 -17.32 2.74
N PHE A 403 3.17 -16.90 3.57
CA PHE A 403 4.55 -16.68 3.17
C PHE A 403 5.51 -16.89 4.34
N ALA A 404 6.78 -17.12 4.03
CA ALA A 404 7.83 -17.20 5.04
C ALA A 404 9.14 -16.61 4.51
N LYS A 405 9.84 -15.85 5.37
CA LYS A 405 11.19 -15.35 5.08
C LYS A 405 12.22 -16.32 5.64
N VAL A 406 13.06 -16.87 4.80
CA VAL A 406 14.12 -17.81 5.17
C VAL A 406 15.48 -17.26 4.78
N ARG A 407 16.39 -17.14 5.76
CA ARG A 407 17.79 -16.74 5.53
C ARG A 407 18.66 -17.97 5.36
N LEU A 408 19.51 -17.97 4.34
CA LEU A 408 20.35 -19.10 3.94
C LEU A 408 21.78 -18.63 3.61
N GLU A 409 22.74 -19.36 4.14
CA GLU A 409 24.14 -19.26 3.71
C GLU A 409 24.35 -19.95 2.36
N PRO A 410 25.44 -19.67 1.62
CA PRO A 410 25.75 -20.37 0.38
C PRO A 410 25.73 -21.90 0.56
N ASN A 411 25.04 -22.61 -0.34
CA ASN A 411 24.80 -24.06 -0.31
C ASN A 411 24.00 -24.58 0.91
N GLU A 412 23.42 -23.71 1.72
CA GLU A 412 22.54 -24.13 2.81
C GLU A 412 21.15 -24.47 2.28
N THR A 413 20.57 -25.55 2.82
CA THR A 413 19.18 -25.96 2.58
C THR A 413 18.41 -25.91 3.89
N LYS A 414 17.22 -25.31 3.87
CA LYS A 414 16.28 -25.31 5.01
C LYS A 414 14.92 -25.84 4.61
N ARG A 415 14.35 -26.66 5.49
CA ARG A 415 12.95 -27.07 5.41
C ARG A 415 12.06 -25.94 5.88
N VAL A 416 11.10 -25.52 5.04
CA VAL A 416 10.09 -24.50 5.36
C VAL A 416 8.73 -25.18 5.43
N THR A 417 7.91 -24.80 6.40
CA THR A 417 6.52 -25.25 6.50
C THR A 417 5.62 -24.02 6.65
N ILE A 418 4.61 -23.92 5.79
CA ILE A 418 3.56 -22.90 5.86
C ILE A 418 2.27 -23.63 6.23
N TYR A 419 1.57 -23.08 7.21
CA TYR A 419 0.27 -23.59 7.67
C TYR A 419 -0.85 -22.73 7.12
N ILE A 420 -1.95 -23.37 6.76
CA ILE A 420 -3.21 -22.75 6.35
C ILE A 420 -4.31 -23.41 7.15
N ASP A 421 -5.13 -22.61 7.81
CA ASP A 421 -6.33 -23.11 8.45
C ASP A 421 -7.46 -23.27 7.44
N GLN A 422 -8.38 -24.20 7.69
CA GLN A 422 -9.53 -24.45 6.82
C GLN A 422 -10.31 -23.16 6.52
N ASP A 423 -10.45 -22.30 7.53
CA ASP A 423 -11.20 -21.04 7.43
C ASP A 423 -10.60 -20.09 6.39
N ASP A 424 -9.28 -20.16 6.12
CA ASP A 424 -8.60 -19.36 5.10
C ASP A 424 -9.00 -19.72 3.65
N LEU A 425 -9.63 -20.88 3.47
CA LEU A 425 -10.10 -21.36 2.16
C LEU A 425 -11.62 -21.19 1.98
N CYS A 426 -12.32 -20.75 3.01
CA CYS A 426 -13.76 -20.56 2.97
C CYS A 426 -14.16 -19.32 2.18
N ILE A 427 -15.31 -19.38 1.55
CA ILE A 427 -16.06 -18.25 1.00
C ILE A 427 -17.23 -17.91 1.93
N TYR A 428 -17.76 -16.69 1.84
CA TYR A 428 -18.95 -16.30 2.59
C TYR A 428 -20.20 -16.48 1.71
N ASP A 429 -21.11 -17.33 2.17
CA ASP A 429 -22.40 -17.54 1.50
C ASP A 429 -23.42 -16.50 1.97
N LEU A 430 -23.89 -15.66 1.05
CA LEU A 430 -24.88 -14.61 1.34
C LEU A 430 -26.28 -15.18 1.61
N THR A 431 -26.56 -16.43 1.22
CA THR A 431 -27.88 -17.07 1.39
C THR A 431 -28.03 -17.59 2.81
N THR A 432 -27.00 -18.26 3.30
CA THR A 432 -26.99 -18.85 4.67
C THR A 432 -26.42 -17.92 5.71
N HIS A 433 -25.71 -16.86 5.30
CA HIS A 433 -24.92 -15.95 6.15
C HIS A 433 -23.82 -16.68 6.95
N GLU A 434 -23.22 -17.71 6.37
CA GLU A 434 -22.16 -18.51 6.98
C GLU A 434 -20.95 -18.64 6.07
N TYR A 435 -19.81 -19.02 6.64
CA TYR A 435 -18.61 -19.35 5.87
C TYR A 435 -18.69 -20.80 5.41
N LEU A 436 -18.42 -21.03 4.12
CA LEU A 436 -18.54 -22.29 3.42
C LEU A 436 -17.19 -22.69 2.82
N LEU A 437 -16.71 -23.89 3.12
CA LEU A 437 -15.60 -24.51 2.40
C LEU A 437 -16.16 -25.26 1.18
N GLU A 438 -15.82 -24.81 -0.01
CA GLU A 438 -16.29 -25.41 -1.25
C GLU A 438 -15.61 -26.76 -1.50
N LYS A 439 -16.40 -27.76 -1.81
CA LYS A 439 -15.90 -29.05 -2.28
C LYS A 439 -15.27 -28.90 -3.67
N GLY A 440 -14.03 -29.37 -3.83
CA GLY A 440 -13.40 -29.29 -5.15
C GLY A 440 -11.91 -29.58 -5.15
N ARG A 441 -11.31 -29.37 -6.31
CA ARG A 441 -9.86 -29.44 -6.48
C ARG A 441 -9.22 -28.10 -6.14
N TYR A 442 -8.15 -28.15 -5.36
CA TYR A 442 -7.34 -27.01 -5.01
C TYR A 442 -5.89 -27.27 -5.40
N VAL A 443 -5.23 -26.27 -5.95
CA VAL A 443 -3.80 -26.34 -6.27
C VAL A 443 -3.06 -25.44 -5.32
N PHE A 444 -2.17 -26.04 -4.51
CA PHE A 444 -1.25 -25.33 -3.63
C PHE A 444 0.03 -25.06 -4.41
N GLU A 445 0.37 -23.80 -4.60
CA GLU A 445 1.43 -23.32 -5.47
C GLU A 445 2.49 -22.59 -4.64
N ILE A 446 3.75 -23.07 -4.70
CA ILE A 446 4.87 -22.41 -4.03
C ILE A 446 5.66 -21.63 -5.06
N GLY A 447 5.76 -20.31 -4.84
CA GLY A 447 6.43 -19.40 -5.75
C GLY A 447 7.39 -18.43 -5.09
N ALA A 448 8.24 -17.82 -5.90
CA ALA A 448 9.06 -16.68 -5.55
C ALA A 448 8.36 -15.35 -5.90
N SER A 449 7.26 -15.41 -6.63
CA SER A 449 6.29 -14.34 -6.93
C SER A 449 4.98 -14.98 -7.38
N SER A 450 3.93 -14.19 -7.62
CA SER A 450 2.65 -14.68 -8.14
C SER A 450 2.76 -15.35 -9.52
N ARG A 451 3.82 -15.06 -10.28
CA ARG A 451 4.07 -15.65 -11.62
C ARG A 451 5.31 -16.53 -11.72
N ASP A 452 6.12 -16.61 -10.68
CA ASP A 452 7.27 -17.55 -10.61
C ASP A 452 6.92 -18.71 -9.67
N ILE A 453 5.98 -19.57 -10.13
CA ILE A 453 5.57 -20.77 -9.39
C ILE A 453 6.57 -21.89 -9.67
N ARG A 454 7.21 -22.41 -8.64
CA ARG A 454 8.30 -23.39 -8.70
C ARG A 454 7.87 -24.79 -8.32
N LEU A 455 6.91 -24.91 -7.39
CA LEU A 455 6.36 -26.20 -6.98
C LEU A 455 4.83 -26.08 -6.90
N ASN A 456 4.12 -27.17 -7.17
CA ASN A 456 2.68 -27.20 -6.96
C ASN A 456 2.20 -28.60 -6.57
N LYS A 457 1.04 -28.64 -5.92
CA LYS A 457 0.35 -29.88 -5.54
C LYS A 457 -1.15 -29.70 -5.66
N GLU A 458 -1.78 -30.51 -6.49
CA GLU A 458 -3.24 -30.59 -6.55
C GLU A 458 -3.76 -31.54 -5.44
N VAL A 459 -4.81 -31.10 -4.75
CA VAL A 459 -5.45 -31.81 -3.65
C VAL A 459 -6.97 -31.72 -3.84
N LEU A 460 -7.68 -32.82 -3.60
CA LEU A 460 -9.14 -32.82 -3.49
C LEU A 460 -9.50 -32.44 -2.05
N ILE A 461 -10.24 -31.37 -1.87
CA ILE A 461 -10.75 -30.95 -0.57
C ILE A 461 -12.22 -31.34 -0.48
N GLU A 462 -12.55 -32.07 0.58
CA GLU A 462 -13.93 -32.35 0.93
C GLU A 462 -14.55 -31.12 1.59
N GLY A 463 -15.73 -30.75 1.16
CA GLY A 463 -16.46 -29.57 1.60
C GLY A 463 -17.91 -29.66 1.15
N GLU A 464 -18.56 -28.52 1.03
CA GLU A 464 -19.95 -28.43 0.61
C GLU A 464 -20.08 -28.13 -0.88
N ASP A 465 -21.20 -28.57 -1.46
CA ASP A 465 -21.53 -28.22 -2.85
C ASP A 465 -22.00 -26.77 -2.93
N ALA A 466 -21.17 -25.93 -3.53
CA ALA A 466 -21.44 -24.51 -3.72
C ALA A 466 -22.02 -24.17 -5.10
N SER A 467 -22.49 -25.17 -5.87
CA SER A 467 -23.05 -24.96 -7.22
C SER A 467 -24.29 -24.04 -7.22
N HIS A 468 -25.01 -23.98 -6.11
CA HIS A 468 -26.13 -23.06 -5.90
C HIS A 468 -25.74 -21.58 -5.84
N LEU A 469 -24.47 -21.28 -5.64
CA LEU A 469 -23.92 -19.91 -5.61
C LEU A 469 -23.48 -19.41 -6.99
N VAL A 470 -23.53 -20.26 -8.01
CA VAL A 470 -23.25 -19.84 -9.39
C VAL A 470 -24.38 -18.92 -9.85
N ASP A 471 -24.02 -17.76 -10.34
CA ASP A 471 -24.96 -16.76 -10.85
C ASP A 471 -24.62 -16.42 -12.31
N ASP A 472 -25.35 -17.04 -13.24
CA ASP A 472 -25.14 -16.89 -14.68
C ASP A 472 -25.33 -15.45 -15.18
N ASP A 473 -26.07 -14.61 -14.43
CA ASP A 473 -26.25 -13.21 -14.76
C ASP A 473 -25.02 -12.34 -14.46
N LEU A 474 -24.00 -12.90 -13.78
CA LEU A 474 -22.72 -12.24 -13.48
C LEU A 474 -21.61 -12.63 -14.49
N GLY A 475 -21.98 -12.85 -15.76
CA GLY A 475 -21.07 -13.33 -16.80
C GLY A 475 -19.77 -12.54 -16.93
N ASP A 476 -19.80 -11.20 -16.81
CA ASP A 476 -18.61 -10.35 -16.87
C ASP A 476 -17.62 -10.63 -15.73
N TYR A 477 -18.08 -11.16 -14.58
CA TYR A 477 -17.22 -11.55 -13.47
C TYR A 477 -16.70 -12.98 -13.56
N TYR A 478 -17.45 -13.90 -14.19
CA TYR A 478 -17.01 -15.30 -14.41
C TYR A 478 -16.08 -15.45 -15.61
N ALA A 479 -16.27 -14.64 -16.64
CA ALA A 479 -15.45 -14.63 -17.85
C ALA A 479 -14.96 -13.21 -18.17
N PRO A 480 -14.14 -12.66 -17.30
CA PRO A 480 -13.77 -11.25 -17.37
C PRO A 480 -12.90 -10.94 -18.60
N HIS A 481 -13.01 -9.73 -19.10
CA HIS A 481 -12.27 -9.21 -20.25
C HIS A 481 -11.27 -8.12 -19.84
N HIS A 482 -10.22 -7.94 -20.64
CA HIS A 482 -9.33 -6.81 -20.51
C HIS A 482 -9.52 -5.82 -21.68
N PRO A 483 -9.69 -4.51 -21.45
CA PRO A 483 -9.87 -3.85 -20.14
C PRO A 483 -11.13 -4.32 -19.41
N LEU A 484 -11.12 -4.27 -18.09
CA LEU A 484 -12.27 -4.69 -17.32
C LEU A 484 -13.47 -3.80 -17.64
N THR A 485 -14.52 -4.44 -18.13
CA THR A 485 -15.82 -3.80 -18.43
C THR A 485 -16.90 -4.59 -17.73
N VAL A 486 -17.66 -3.93 -16.90
CA VAL A 486 -18.78 -4.52 -16.17
C VAL A 486 -20.00 -3.65 -16.37
N SER A 487 -21.11 -4.25 -16.80
CA SER A 487 -22.37 -3.54 -17.00
C SER A 487 -22.94 -3.04 -15.67
N ASP A 488 -23.75 -1.98 -15.71
CA ASP A 488 -24.39 -1.43 -14.52
C ASP A 488 -25.34 -2.47 -13.90
N GLU A 489 -26.03 -3.26 -14.72
CA GLU A 489 -26.96 -4.29 -14.26
C GLU A 489 -26.25 -5.39 -13.45
N GLN A 490 -25.08 -5.86 -13.90
CA GLN A 490 -24.30 -6.85 -13.16
C GLN A 490 -23.70 -6.28 -11.88
N PHE A 491 -23.27 -5.03 -11.91
CA PHE A 491 -22.76 -4.37 -10.71
C PHE A 491 -23.87 -4.11 -9.68
N GLU A 492 -25.06 -3.66 -10.10
CA GLU A 492 -26.25 -3.50 -9.23
C GLU A 492 -26.63 -4.82 -8.56
N LYS A 493 -26.49 -5.94 -9.28
CA LYS A 493 -26.74 -7.26 -8.72
C LYS A 493 -25.78 -7.63 -7.58
N ILE A 494 -24.48 -7.34 -7.73
CA ILE A 494 -23.51 -7.52 -6.65
C ILE A 494 -23.77 -6.55 -5.49
N LEU A 495 -24.09 -5.29 -5.80
CA LEU A 495 -24.41 -4.28 -4.82
C LEU A 495 -25.68 -4.62 -4.03
N GLN A 496 -26.55 -5.48 -4.56
CA GLN A 496 -27.90 -5.78 -4.06
C GLN A 496 -28.78 -4.52 -3.94
N ASP A 497 -28.48 -3.51 -4.72
CA ASP A 497 -29.20 -2.23 -4.79
C ASP A 497 -28.90 -1.58 -6.15
N ARG A 498 -29.63 -0.51 -6.47
CA ARG A 498 -29.35 0.30 -7.65
C ARG A 498 -28.15 1.21 -7.42
N ILE A 499 -27.39 1.46 -8.47
CA ILE A 499 -26.34 2.47 -8.44
C ILE A 499 -26.99 3.81 -8.07
N PRO A 500 -26.53 4.47 -7.00
CA PRO A 500 -27.10 5.76 -6.60
C PRO A 500 -26.93 6.79 -7.73
N VAL A 501 -28.01 7.46 -8.06
CA VAL A 501 -27.94 8.57 -9.03
C VAL A 501 -27.02 9.66 -8.46
N ALA A 502 -26.14 10.20 -9.30
CA ALA A 502 -25.27 11.30 -8.93
C ALA A 502 -26.10 12.45 -8.30
N ARG A 503 -25.66 12.92 -7.14
CA ARG A 503 -26.41 13.92 -6.39
C ARG A 503 -26.52 15.21 -7.20
N ASP A 504 -27.76 15.69 -7.42
CA ASP A 504 -27.95 17.05 -7.94
C ASP A 504 -27.49 18.09 -6.89
N ARG A 505 -26.37 18.75 -7.16
CA ARG A 505 -25.80 19.78 -6.29
C ARG A 505 -26.68 21.03 -6.11
N LYS A 506 -27.74 21.14 -6.92
CA LYS A 506 -28.72 22.24 -6.80
C LYS A 506 -29.84 21.91 -5.82
N ILE A 507 -29.85 20.77 -5.15
CA ILE A 507 -30.88 20.41 -4.17
C ILE A 507 -30.88 21.39 -3.01
N ARG A 508 -32.06 21.93 -2.74
CA ARG A 508 -32.36 22.85 -1.63
C ARG A 508 -33.50 22.30 -0.77
N PRO A 509 -33.54 22.54 0.54
CA PRO A 509 -32.60 23.34 1.35
C PRO A 509 -31.28 22.59 1.58
N PHE A 510 -30.19 23.32 1.86
CA PHE A 510 -28.96 22.75 2.31
C PHE A 510 -29.12 21.95 3.60
N SER A 511 -28.40 20.85 3.72
CA SER A 511 -28.34 20.05 4.94
C SER A 511 -26.96 20.18 5.61
N LYS A 512 -26.81 19.62 6.80
CA LYS A 512 -25.50 19.53 7.47
C LYS A 512 -24.46 18.71 6.67
N ASN A 513 -24.90 17.90 5.71
CA ASN A 513 -24.06 17.10 4.82
C ASN A 513 -23.78 17.80 3.48
N SER A 514 -24.23 19.05 3.29
CA SER A 514 -23.90 19.83 2.10
C SER A 514 -22.45 20.25 2.14
N THR A 515 -21.74 20.00 1.04
CA THR A 515 -20.33 20.36 0.87
C THR A 515 -20.17 21.85 0.51
N LEU A 516 -18.95 22.37 0.56
CA LEU A 516 -18.65 23.73 0.08
C LEU A 516 -18.99 23.89 -1.40
N LYS A 517 -18.79 22.86 -2.21
CA LYS A 517 -19.13 22.85 -3.63
C LYS A 517 -20.65 22.89 -3.85
N ASP A 518 -21.45 22.28 -2.96
CA ASP A 518 -22.93 22.38 -3.03
C ASP A 518 -23.44 23.78 -2.82
N ILE A 519 -22.73 24.64 -2.09
CA ILE A 519 -23.10 26.01 -1.80
C ILE A 519 -22.41 27.07 -2.68
N GLU A 520 -21.51 26.66 -3.56
CA GLU A 520 -20.65 27.54 -4.36
C GLU A 520 -21.43 28.50 -5.26
N ASP A 521 -22.62 28.13 -5.75
CA ASP A 521 -23.48 28.96 -6.56
C ASP A 521 -24.13 30.09 -5.78
N THR A 522 -24.11 30.03 -4.44
CA THR A 522 -24.66 31.10 -3.57
C THR A 522 -23.64 32.23 -3.37
N MET A 523 -24.17 33.44 -3.00
CA MET A 523 -23.30 34.59 -2.69
C MET A 523 -22.35 34.27 -1.51
N VAL A 524 -22.83 33.59 -0.48
CA VAL A 524 -22.05 33.20 0.70
C VAL A 524 -21.01 32.13 0.33
N GLY A 525 -21.43 31.12 -0.43
CA GLY A 525 -20.54 30.07 -0.91
C GLY A 525 -19.36 30.63 -1.71
N LYS A 526 -19.61 31.52 -2.67
CA LYS A 526 -18.57 32.18 -3.45
C LYS A 526 -17.54 32.92 -2.59
N ILE A 527 -18.00 33.60 -1.53
CA ILE A 527 -17.11 34.31 -0.61
C ILE A 527 -16.25 33.31 0.17
N ILE A 528 -16.87 32.24 0.70
CA ILE A 528 -16.17 31.22 1.50
C ILE A 528 -15.14 30.50 0.62
N THR A 529 -15.54 30.02 -0.56
CA THR A 529 -14.64 29.29 -1.49
C THR A 529 -13.46 30.17 -1.88
N LYS A 530 -13.69 31.42 -2.28
CA LYS A 530 -12.63 32.38 -2.60
C LYS A 530 -11.68 32.63 -1.43
N THR A 531 -12.19 32.70 -0.20
CA THR A 531 -11.39 32.95 1.00
C THR A 531 -10.49 31.72 1.30
N LEU A 532 -11.06 30.52 1.21
CA LEU A 532 -10.33 29.27 1.43
C LEU A 532 -9.26 29.05 0.35
N HIS A 533 -9.59 29.31 -0.91
CA HIS A 533 -8.64 29.26 -2.02
C HIS A 533 -7.45 30.21 -1.78
N ASN A 534 -7.71 31.46 -1.43
CA ASN A 534 -6.64 32.40 -1.09
C ASN A 534 -5.79 31.98 0.13
N MET A 535 -6.40 31.29 1.10
CA MET A 535 -5.66 30.71 2.24
C MET A 535 -4.78 29.55 1.80
N ALA A 536 -5.29 28.63 0.98
CA ALA A 536 -4.56 27.49 0.45
C ALA A 536 -3.36 27.96 -0.37
N ASN A 537 -3.55 28.89 -1.31
CA ASN A 537 -2.45 29.45 -2.12
C ASN A 537 -1.36 30.13 -1.28
N LYS A 538 -1.73 30.77 -0.17
CA LYS A 538 -0.75 31.34 0.75
C LYS A 538 0.04 30.28 1.53
N MET A 539 -0.55 29.13 1.81
CA MET A 539 0.09 28.04 2.55
C MET A 539 0.98 27.17 1.64
N THR A 540 0.61 26.99 0.40
CA THR A 540 1.34 26.16 -0.56
C THR A 540 2.35 26.95 -1.39
N GLY A 541 2.20 28.25 -1.52
CA GLY A 541 3.03 29.11 -2.38
C GLY A 541 2.75 28.91 -3.88
N GLU A 542 1.71 28.17 -4.24
CA GLU A 542 1.28 27.89 -5.61
C GLU A 542 -0.13 28.43 -5.85
N ASP A 543 -0.41 28.87 -7.09
CA ASP A 543 -1.77 29.14 -7.53
C ASP A 543 -2.48 27.81 -7.81
N ILE A 544 -3.24 27.34 -6.84
CA ILE A 544 -4.09 26.15 -7.01
C ILE A 544 -5.31 26.60 -7.80
N GLU A 545 -5.41 26.19 -9.07
CA GLU A 545 -6.64 26.35 -9.87
C GLU A 545 -7.78 25.49 -9.26
N ALA A 546 -8.97 26.08 -9.19
CA ALA A 546 -10.14 25.53 -8.52
C ALA A 546 -10.79 24.35 -9.28
#